data_543924761c1ae40ce7aa0c75a7dc34eb
#
_entry.id   543924761c1ae40ce7aa0c75a7dc34eb
#
_cell.length_a   1.000
_cell.length_b   1.000
_cell.length_c   1.000
_cell.angle_alpha   90.00
_cell.angle_beta   90.00
_cell.angle_gamma   90.00
#
_symmetry.space_group_name_H-M   'P 1'
#
loop_
_entity.id
_entity.type
_entity.pdbx_description
1 polymer ?
#
loop_
_entity_poly.entity_id
_entity_poly.type
_entity_poly.pdbx_seq_one_letter_code
_entity_poly.pdbx_strand_id
1 'polypeptide(L)'
;MSEEPSNGKRVAPTSAPAPGFSWGPFTARIPFLHARAEWPEMVQNLVVAGATGLAVVPIFTEHFGMTFELAVSLCMAQAVILCSAFFLFGDPFCPGWVTPALPLVLAAAMKVEELPERIAFVTAVVITTGAIFFVLGITRLGALFIRWVPLPLKSGIIFGAGLSAIMGEFSSKGEAVPRAFEYPICITLATGVTLLLLFSQPLEKLKDRFGWLAVLSGLGMAPGFILAMIVGPWVSEVSYDQFKHLFFDPVSGEFVFTIRDLFFIPDVAGLAAGYSPFSPGSGIVENLNFGVFLTALPLALAAYVIAFGDIVTGTAILKSA
;
A
#
# COMPACT_ATOMS: atom_id res chain seq x y z
N MET A 1 -50.52 -23.82 2.04
CA MET A 1 -49.14 -24.27 2.16
C MET A 1 -48.40 -23.10 2.82
N SER A 2 -48.26 -23.22 4.13
CA SER A 2 -47.66 -22.20 5.01
C SER A 2 -46.17 -22.44 5.04
N GLU A 3 -45.41 -21.46 4.55
CA GLU A 3 -43.95 -21.43 4.68
C GLU A 3 -43.58 -21.13 6.13
N GLU A 4 -42.88 -22.07 6.77
CA GLU A 4 -42.24 -21.85 8.07
C GLU A 4 -41.10 -20.82 7.92
N PRO A 5 -40.97 -19.85 8.82
CA PRO A 5 -39.82 -18.94 8.80
C PRO A 5 -38.56 -19.70 9.28
N SER A 6 -37.59 -19.80 8.40
CA SER A 6 -36.25 -20.29 8.66
C SER A 6 -35.69 -19.63 9.92
N ASN A 7 -35.50 -20.43 10.94
CA ASN A 7 -34.95 -20.08 12.25
C ASN A 7 -33.46 -19.75 12.08
N GLY A 8 -33.18 -18.50 11.77
CA GLY A 8 -31.83 -17.95 11.73
C GLY A 8 -31.18 -18.11 13.10
N LYS A 9 -30.37 -19.14 13.26
CA LYS A 9 -29.46 -19.27 14.39
C LYS A 9 -28.59 -18.01 14.43
N ARG A 10 -28.95 -17.07 15.30
CA ARG A 10 -28.02 -16.04 15.75
C ARG A 10 -26.82 -16.77 16.35
N VAL A 11 -25.74 -16.81 15.63
CA VAL A 11 -24.45 -17.19 16.19
C VAL A 11 -24.14 -16.13 17.24
N ALA A 12 -24.29 -16.51 18.49
CA ALA A 12 -23.87 -15.68 19.60
C ALA A 12 -22.35 -15.44 19.45
N PRO A 13 -21.87 -14.21 19.62
CA PRO A 13 -20.43 -13.94 19.63
C PRO A 13 -19.87 -14.49 20.96
N THR A 14 -19.56 -15.77 21.01
CA THR A 14 -18.76 -16.38 22.07
C THR A 14 -17.31 -16.39 21.63
N SER A 15 -16.71 -15.23 21.43
CA SER A 15 -15.27 -15.13 21.47
C SER A 15 -14.87 -14.58 22.83
N ALA A 16 -14.24 -15.44 23.64
CA ALA A 16 -13.43 -14.94 24.74
C ALA A 16 -12.55 -13.80 24.23
N PRO A 17 -12.37 -12.71 25.01
CA PRO A 17 -11.54 -11.61 24.56
C PRO A 17 -10.19 -12.15 24.14
N ALA A 18 -9.79 -11.84 22.90
CA ALA A 18 -8.54 -12.35 22.36
C ALA A 18 -7.39 -11.91 23.28
N PRO A 19 -6.43 -12.81 23.56
CA PRO A 19 -5.34 -12.53 24.49
C PRO A 19 -4.54 -11.31 24.03
N GLY A 20 -4.10 -10.48 24.98
CA GLY A 20 -3.33 -9.27 24.70
C GLY A 20 -3.21 -8.39 25.95
N PHE A 21 -2.45 -7.33 25.84
CA PHE A 21 -2.29 -6.33 26.89
C PHE A 21 -3.26 -5.18 26.64
N SER A 22 -4.23 -4.99 27.55
CA SER A 22 -5.17 -3.86 27.44
C SER A 22 -4.52 -2.55 27.86
N TRP A 23 -4.68 -1.51 27.04
CA TRP A 23 -4.29 -0.15 27.38
C TRP A 23 -5.39 0.83 26.90
N GLY A 24 -6.02 1.50 27.86
CA GLY A 24 -7.20 2.32 27.57
C GLY A 24 -8.30 1.50 26.87
N PRO A 25 -8.86 2.01 25.75
CA PRO A 25 -9.87 1.30 24.96
C PRO A 25 -9.29 0.27 24.00
N PHE A 26 -7.98 0.10 23.95
CA PHE A 26 -7.27 -0.74 22.99
C PHE A 26 -6.63 -1.95 23.64
N THR A 27 -6.34 -2.97 22.82
CA THR A 27 -5.64 -4.18 23.24
C THR A 27 -4.41 -4.37 22.37
N ALA A 28 -3.22 -4.15 22.96
CA ALA A 28 -1.97 -4.43 22.26
C ALA A 28 -1.77 -5.94 22.12
N ARG A 29 -1.45 -6.42 20.93
CA ARG A 29 -1.20 -7.83 20.61
C ARG A 29 0.16 -8.00 19.99
N ILE A 30 0.91 -8.95 20.51
CA ILE A 30 2.22 -9.33 19.96
C ILE A 30 1.99 -10.50 19.01
N PRO A 31 2.44 -10.41 17.75
CA PRO A 31 2.37 -11.52 16.79
C PRO A 31 3.06 -12.76 17.35
N PHE A 32 2.61 -13.92 16.93
CA PHE A 32 3.06 -15.25 17.38
C PHE A 32 2.79 -15.56 18.85
N LEU A 33 2.64 -14.54 19.73
CA LEU A 33 2.33 -14.73 21.13
C LEU A 33 0.82 -14.69 21.39
N HIS A 34 0.15 -13.67 20.87
CA HIS A 34 -1.27 -13.41 21.08
C HIS A 34 -2.12 -13.65 19.82
N ALA A 35 -1.51 -13.71 18.65
CA ALA A 35 -2.17 -14.00 17.40
C ALA A 35 -1.37 -15.04 16.61
N ARG A 36 -2.05 -16.06 16.08
CA ARG A 36 -1.43 -16.99 15.14
C ARG A 36 -1.32 -16.30 13.80
N ALA A 37 -0.12 -16.32 13.23
CA ALA A 37 0.10 -15.89 11.87
C ALA A 37 0.20 -17.12 10.98
N GLU A 38 -0.61 -17.18 9.94
CA GLU A 38 -0.51 -18.24 8.94
C GLU A 38 0.56 -17.88 7.91
N TRP A 39 1.46 -18.81 7.62
CA TRP A 39 2.62 -18.55 6.75
C TRP A 39 2.24 -18.10 5.33
N PRO A 40 1.13 -18.56 4.68
CA PRO A 40 0.76 -18.08 3.37
C PRO A 40 0.38 -16.58 3.40
N GLU A 41 -0.36 -16.16 4.43
CA GLU A 41 -0.73 -14.76 4.64
C GLU A 41 0.48 -13.87 4.92
N MET A 42 1.47 -14.38 5.67
CA MET A 42 2.72 -13.65 5.91
C MET A 42 3.49 -13.42 4.62
N VAL A 43 3.61 -14.43 3.77
CA VAL A 43 4.28 -14.32 2.46
C VAL A 43 3.51 -13.36 1.56
N GLN A 44 2.19 -13.47 1.50
CA GLN A 44 1.35 -12.54 0.74
C GLN A 44 1.56 -11.10 1.20
N ASN A 45 1.51 -10.84 2.50
CA ASN A 45 1.71 -9.51 3.06
C ASN A 45 3.11 -8.96 2.74
N LEU A 46 4.15 -9.80 2.84
CA LEU A 46 5.51 -9.41 2.48
C LEU A 46 5.63 -9.01 1.00
N VAL A 47 5.04 -9.81 0.11
CA VAL A 47 5.06 -9.54 -1.34
C VAL A 47 4.25 -8.27 -1.67
N VAL A 48 3.06 -8.12 -1.10
CA VAL A 48 2.22 -6.93 -1.35
C VAL A 48 2.87 -5.67 -0.78
N ALA A 49 3.34 -5.71 0.47
CA ALA A 49 4.00 -4.57 1.09
C ALA A 49 5.31 -4.21 0.36
N GLY A 50 6.09 -5.22 -0.04
CA GLY A 50 7.30 -5.02 -0.84
C GLY A 50 6.99 -4.41 -2.21
N ALA A 51 6.04 -4.96 -2.94
CA ALA A 51 5.67 -4.45 -4.26
C ALA A 51 5.11 -3.02 -4.21
N THR A 52 4.24 -2.72 -3.24
CA THR A 52 3.66 -1.38 -3.11
C THR A 52 4.67 -0.36 -2.58
N GLY A 53 5.51 -0.75 -1.63
CA GLY A 53 6.57 0.11 -1.09
C GLY A 53 7.63 0.43 -2.15
N LEU A 54 8.11 -0.58 -2.85
CA LEU A 54 9.12 -0.40 -3.91
C LEU A 54 8.59 0.38 -5.10
N ALA A 55 7.29 0.28 -5.43
CA ALA A 55 6.69 1.06 -6.52
C ALA A 55 6.72 2.58 -6.27
N VAL A 56 6.81 3.02 -5.02
CA VAL A 56 6.88 4.45 -4.65
C VAL A 56 8.32 4.98 -4.73
N VAL A 57 9.33 4.13 -4.59
CA VAL A 57 10.75 4.54 -4.64
C VAL A 57 11.12 5.27 -5.94
N PRO A 58 10.80 4.76 -7.16
CA PRO A 58 11.04 5.49 -8.39
C PRO A 58 10.36 6.87 -8.43
N ILE A 59 9.16 6.98 -7.86
CA ILE A 59 8.44 8.25 -7.80
C ILE A 59 9.22 9.28 -6.99
N PHE A 60 9.78 8.86 -5.84
CA PHE A 60 10.58 9.74 -5.00
C PHE A 60 11.91 10.12 -5.66
N THR A 61 12.56 9.20 -6.34
CA THR A 61 13.84 9.49 -7.02
C THR A 61 13.65 10.35 -8.27
N GLU A 62 12.70 10.02 -9.12
CA GLU A 62 12.50 10.69 -10.41
C GLU A 62 11.82 12.06 -10.27
N HIS A 63 10.83 12.17 -9.39
CA HIS A 63 9.97 13.35 -9.31
C HIS A 63 10.29 14.28 -8.15
N PHE A 64 10.97 13.76 -7.10
CA PHE A 64 11.27 14.53 -5.89
C PHE A 64 12.77 14.62 -5.60
N GLY A 65 13.63 14.12 -6.50
CA GLY A 65 15.08 14.28 -6.40
C GLY A 65 15.72 13.57 -5.21
N MET A 66 15.04 12.58 -4.60
CA MET A 66 15.60 11.79 -3.52
C MET A 66 16.67 10.83 -4.03
N THR A 67 17.68 10.56 -3.22
CA THR A 67 18.56 9.42 -3.47
C THR A 67 17.79 8.11 -3.25
N PHE A 68 18.23 7.03 -3.88
CA PHE A 68 17.60 5.72 -3.74
C PHE A 68 17.52 5.26 -2.28
N GLU A 69 18.63 5.42 -1.54
CA GLU A 69 18.75 5.04 -0.14
C GLU A 69 17.78 5.82 0.74
N LEU A 70 17.64 7.12 0.47
CA LEU A 70 16.72 7.99 1.21
C LEU A 70 15.26 7.60 0.92
N ALA A 71 14.92 7.36 -0.33
CA ALA A 71 13.58 6.95 -0.74
C ALA A 71 13.18 5.59 -0.11
N VAL A 72 14.09 4.61 -0.12
CA VAL A 72 13.89 3.32 0.54
C VAL A 72 13.76 3.49 2.06
N SER A 73 14.62 4.31 2.68
CA SER A 73 14.55 4.59 4.12
C SER A 73 13.21 5.19 4.53
N LEU A 74 12.68 6.13 3.72
CA LEU A 74 11.36 6.72 3.95
C LEU A 74 10.23 5.68 3.84
N CYS A 75 10.26 4.83 2.82
CA CYS A 75 9.31 3.74 2.65
C CYS A 75 9.36 2.76 3.83
N MET A 76 10.55 2.41 4.30
CA MET A 76 10.74 1.52 5.45
C MET A 76 10.21 2.15 6.75
N ALA A 77 10.49 3.43 6.99
CA ALA A 77 9.97 4.16 8.15
C ALA A 77 8.44 4.20 8.15
N GLN A 78 7.82 4.47 7.00
CA GLN A 78 6.37 4.42 6.83
C GLN A 78 5.82 3.01 7.09
N ALA A 79 6.46 1.96 6.56
CA ALA A 79 6.05 0.59 6.80
C ALA A 79 6.10 0.21 8.28
N VAL A 80 7.13 0.61 9.01
CA VAL A 80 7.24 0.40 10.47
C VAL A 80 6.09 1.10 11.21
N ILE A 81 5.77 2.35 10.87
CA ILE A 81 4.66 3.09 11.48
C ILE A 81 3.33 2.39 11.20
N LEU A 82 3.07 1.97 9.96
CA LEU A 82 1.85 1.26 9.57
C LEU A 82 1.72 -0.08 10.31
N CYS A 83 2.79 -0.87 10.34
CA CYS A 83 2.79 -2.16 11.03
C CYS A 83 2.60 -1.99 12.54
N SER A 84 3.11 -0.92 13.15
CA SER A 84 2.96 -0.66 14.57
C SER A 84 1.49 -0.53 14.99
N ALA A 85 0.61 -0.09 14.10
CA ALA A 85 -0.81 0.05 14.40
C ALA A 85 -1.49 -1.28 14.74
N PHE A 86 -1.14 -2.39 14.09
CA PHE A 86 -1.67 -3.72 14.41
C PHE A 86 -1.28 -4.16 15.82
N PHE A 87 -0.05 -3.88 16.23
CA PHE A 87 0.43 -4.24 17.56
C PHE A 87 -0.22 -3.38 18.64
N LEU A 88 -0.34 -2.07 18.38
CA LEU A 88 -0.78 -1.12 19.39
C LEU A 88 -2.29 -1.16 19.61
N PHE A 89 -3.07 -1.32 18.55
CA PHE A 89 -4.53 -1.22 18.65
C PHE A 89 -5.22 -2.58 18.71
N GLY A 90 -4.62 -3.63 18.15
CA GLY A 90 -5.07 -5.01 18.25
C GLY A 90 -6.45 -5.35 17.70
N ASP A 91 -7.23 -4.37 17.27
CA ASP A 91 -8.49 -4.58 16.57
C ASP A 91 -8.25 -4.89 15.09
N PRO A 92 -9.16 -5.62 14.43
CA PRO A 92 -9.10 -5.77 12.99
C PRO A 92 -9.23 -4.38 12.34
N PHE A 93 -8.09 -3.83 12.02
CA PHE A 93 -7.90 -2.51 11.44
C PHE A 93 -7.00 -2.68 10.24
N CYS A 94 -7.39 -2.13 9.10
CA CYS A 94 -6.63 -2.20 7.86
C CYS A 94 -5.91 -0.86 7.65
N PRO A 95 -4.74 -0.63 8.26
CA PRO A 95 -3.94 0.53 7.92
C PRO A 95 -3.40 0.33 6.52
N GLY A 96 -3.42 1.38 5.73
CA GLY A 96 -2.92 1.33 4.36
C GLY A 96 -2.35 2.65 3.94
N TRP A 97 -1.52 2.61 2.93
CA TRP A 97 -1.11 3.82 2.25
C TRP A 97 -2.29 4.31 1.41
N VAL A 98 -2.40 5.63 1.25
CA VAL A 98 -3.45 6.22 0.41
C VAL A 98 -3.06 6.02 -1.08
N THR A 99 -2.71 4.79 -1.44
CA THR A 99 -2.24 4.41 -2.78
C THR A 99 -3.21 4.83 -3.88
N PRO A 100 -4.54 4.68 -3.73
CA PRO A 100 -5.47 5.13 -4.76
C PRO A 100 -5.48 6.65 -4.99
N ALA A 101 -5.05 7.46 -4.02
CA ALA A 101 -4.94 8.91 -4.19
C ALA A 101 -3.60 9.34 -4.82
N LEU A 102 -2.60 8.44 -4.84
CA LEU A 102 -1.26 8.75 -5.34
C LEU A 102 -1.23 9.30 -6.77
N PRO A 103 -1.94 8.70 -7.76
CA PRO A 103 -1.95 9.25 -9.11
C PRO A 103 -2.53 10.66 -9.17
N LEU A 104 -3.55 10.94 -8.35
CA LEU A 104 -4.19 12.25 -8.28
C LEU A 104 -3.25 13.30 -7.66
N VAL A 105 -2.59 12.94 -6.56
CA VAL A 105 -1.62 13.80 -5.88
C VAL A 105 -0.41 14.06 -6.79
N LEU A 106 0.10 13.04 -7.45
CA LEU A 106 1.23 13.15 -8.36
C LEU A 106 0.89 14.04 -9.57
N ALA A 107 -0.28 13.84 -10.20
CA ALA A 107 -0.72 14.66 -11.32
C ALA A 107 -0.87 16.14 -10.96
N ALA A 108 -1.26 16.44 -9.71
CA ALA A 108 -1.34 17.83 -9.22
C ALA A 108 0.08 18.36 -8.89
N ALA A 109 0.93 17.57 -8.25
CA ALA A 109 2.28 17.95 -7.89
C ALA A 109 3.15 18.25 -9.14
N MET A 110 2.97 17.48 -10.21
CA MET A 110 3.74 17.66 -11.46
C MET A 110 3.38 18.94 -12.23
N LYS A 111 2.33 19.66 -11.83
CA LYS A 111 2.02 21.01 -12.37
C LYS A 111 2.88 22.11 -11.73
N VAL A 112 3.53 21.79 -10.61
CA VAL A 112 4.44 22.71 -9.93
C VAL A 112 5.84 22.46 -10.50
N GLU A 113 6.41 23.47 -11.14
CA GLU A 113 7.70 23.35 -11.85
C GLU A 113 8.87 23.26 -10.89
N GLU A 114 8.90 24.14 -9.88
CA GLU A 114 10.01 24.23 -8.92
C GLU A 114 9.95 23.08 -7.92
N LEU A 115 11.08 22.38 -7.75
CA LEU A 115 11.18 21.21 -6.87
C LEU A 115 10.86 21.53 -5.39
N PRO A 116 11.36 22.60 -4.78
CA PRO A 116 11.02 22.95 -3.40
C PRO A 116 9.54 23.26 -3.21
N GLU A 117 8.92 23.95 -4.15
CA GLU A 117 7.48 24.25 -4.13
C GLU A 117 6.65 22.98 -4.30
N ARG A 118 7.09 22.07 -5.19
CA ARG A 118 6.44 20.76 -5.39
C ARG A 118 6.43 19.93 -4.13
N ILE A 119 7.57 19.86 -3.44
CA ILE A 119 7.69 19.15 -2.16
C ILE A 119 6.83 19.83 -1.09
N ALA A 120 6.85 21.16 -1.02
CA ALA A 120 5.99 21.91 -0.11
C ALA A 120 4.50 21.65 -0.36
N PHE A 121 4.08 21.62 -1.63
CA PHE A 121 2.70 21.31 -2.01
C PHE A 121 2.28 19.91 -1.54
N VAL A 122 3.08 18.87 -1.84
CA VAL A 122 2.77 17.49 -1.39
C VAL A 122 2.77 17.38 0.13
N THR A 123 3.71 18.05 0.80
CA THR A 123 3.78 18.13 2.26
C THR A 123 2.51 18.77 2.83
N ALA A 124 2.03 19.87 2.23
CA ALA A 124 0.80 20.52 2.62
C ALA A 124 -0.42 19.59 2.43
N VAL A 125 -0.49 18.83 1.33
CA VAL A 125 -1.56 17.83 1.10
C VAL A 125 -1.55 16.78 2.20
N VAL A 126 -0.38 16.21 2.53
CA VAL A 126 -0.23 15.18 3.55
C VAL A 126 -0.61 15.70 4.94
N ILE A 127 -0.09 16.87 5.32
CA ILE A 127 -0.41 17.50 6.62
C ILE A 127 -1.90 17.80 6.72
N THR A 128 -2.50 18.37 5.67
CA THR A 128 -3.93 18.69 5.65
C THR A 128 -4.78 17.44 5.73
N THR A 129 -4.44 16.39 4.99
CA THR A 129 -5.12 15.10 5.06
C THR A 129 -5.02 14.51 6.47
N GLY A 130 -3.84 14.51 7.08
CA GLY A 130 -3.62 14.06 8.45
C GLY A 130 -4.43 14.89 9.46
N ALA A 131 -4.47 16.21 9.31
CA ALA A 131 -5.26 17.10 10.15
C ALA A 131 -6.78 16.80 10.04
N ILE A 132 -7.27 16.54 8.84
CA ILE A 132 -8.67 16.15 8.60
C ILE A 132 -8.97 14.84 9.36
N PHE A 133 -8.12 13.81 9.21
CA PHE A 133 -8.27 12.55 9.93
C PHE A 133 -8.27 12.76 11.46
N PHE A 134 -7.35 13.57 11.95
CA PHE A 134 -7.20 13.86 13.37
C PHE A 134 -8.43 14.57 13.94
N VAL A 135 -8.88 15.66 13.29
CA VAL A 135 -10.05 16.44 13.74
C VAL A 135 -11.32 15.61 13.68
N LEU A 136 -11.55 14.89 12.58
CA LEU A 136 -12.73 14.03 12.44
C LEU A 136 -12.68 12.82 13.38
N GLY A 137 -11.49 12.32 13.71
CA GLY A 137 -11.29 11.26 14.70
C GLY A 137 -11.64 11.72 16.11
N ILE A 138 -11.07 12.83 16.59
CA ILE A 138 -11.31 13.37 17.94
C ILE A 138 -12.78 13.79 18.11
N THR A 139 -13.33 14.44 17.11
CA THR A 139 -14.74 14.95 17.15
C THR A 139 -15.77 13.82 16.92
N ARG A 140 -15.32 12.60 16.57
CA ARG A 140 -16.18 11.48 16.17
C ARG A 140 -17.09 11.78 14.96
N LEU A 141 -16.85 12.90 14.28
CA LEU A 141 -17.60 13.29 13.10
C LEU A 141 -17.28 12.40 11.88
N GLY A 142 -16.16 11.69 11.88
CA GLY A 142 -15.83 10.71 10.85
C GLY A 142 -16.92 9.67 10.64
N ALA A 143 -17.49 9.12 11.72
CA ALA A 143 -18.60 8.16 11.65
C ALA A 143 -19.89 8.80 11.07
N LEU A 144 -20.14 10.06 11.37
CA LEU A 144 -21.27 10.81 10.80
C LEU A 144 -21.05 11.10 9.31
N PHE A 145 -19.84 11.52 8.95
CA PHE A 145 -19.45 11.78 7.57
C PHE A 145 -19.65 10.54 6.67
N ILE A 146 -19.27 9.34 7.17
CA ILE A 146 -19.48 8.08 6.44
C ILE A 146 -20.94 7.82 6.14
N ARG A 147 -21.83 8.12 7.09
CA ARG A 147 -23.28 7.93 6.89
C ARG A 147 -23.85 8.87 5.82
N TRP A 148 -23.24 10.04 5.64
CA TRP A 148 -23.66 11.03 4.65
C TRP A 148 -23.16 10.72 3.25
N VAL A 149 -22.02 10.03 3.14
CA VAL A 149 -21.47 9.62 1.84
C VAL A 149 -22.28 8.44 1.30
N PRO A 150 -23.05 8.60 0.21
CA PRO A 150 -23.85 7.53 -0.37
C PRO A 150 -22.98 6.34 -0.82
N LEU A 151 -23.50 5.13 -0.69
CA LEU A 151 -22.80 3.92 -1.11
C LEU A 151 -22.33 3.97 -2.57
N PRO A 152 -23.13 4.44 -3.54
CA PRO A 152 -22.68 4.56 -4.93
C PRO A 152 -21.47 5.48 -5.11
N LEU A 153 -21.36 6.54 -4.29
CA LEU A 153 -20.21 7.45 -4.35
C LEU A 153 -18.95 6.75 -3.85
N LYS A 154 -19.04 6.00 -2.74
CA LYS A 154 -17.91 5.20 -2.23
C LYS A 154 -17.43 4.19 -3.26
N SER A 155 -18.37 3.43 -3.83
CA SER A 155 -18.05 2.44 -4.87
C SER A 155 -17.48 3.10 -6.12
N GLY A 156 -18.02 4.24 -6.53
CA GLY A 156 -17.52 5.01 -7.68
C GLY A 156 -16.10 5.54 -7.48
N ILE A 157 -15.77 6.00 -6.27
CA ILE A 157 -14.42 6.46 -5.93
C ILE A 157 -13.42 5.29 -6.00
N ILE A 158 -13.74 4.16 -5.39
CA ILE A 158 -12.87 2.97 -5.40
C ILE A 158 -12.70 2.44 -6.83
N PHE A 159 -13.81 2.34 -7.59
CA PHE A 159 -13.78 1.91 -8.98
C PHE A 159 -12.97 2.88 -9.85
N GLY A 160 -13.19 4.19 -9.69
CA GLY A 160 -12.45 5.22 -10.42
C GLY A 160 -10.95 5.21 -10.12
N ALA A 161 -10.57 4.98 -8.86
CA ALA A 161 -9.17 4.83 -8.46
C ALA A 161 -8.54 3.60 -9.11
N GLY A 162 -9.22 2.45 -9.08
CA GLY A 162 -8.75 1.23 -9.74
C GLY A 162 -8.63 1.40 -11.27
N LEU A 163 -9.62 2.01 -11.90
CA LEU A 163 -9.59 2.29 -13.33
C LEU A 163 -8.45 3.26 -13.68
N SER A 164 -8.24 4.31 -12.87
CA SER A 164 -7.13 5.26 -13.06
C SER A 164 -5.77 4.59 -12.95
N ALA A 165 -5.61 3.66 -12.00
CA ALA A 165 -4.37 2.89 -11.86
C ALA A 165 -4.12 2.02 -13.09
N ILE A 166 -5.13 1.29 -13.57
CA ILE A 166 -5.03 0.49 -14.80
C ILE A 166 -4.70 1.38 -16.00
N MET A 167 -5.43 2.47 -16.20
CA MET A 167 -5.16 3.39 -17.30
C MET A 167 -3.77 4.03 -17.23
N GLY A 168 -3.23 4.21 -16.02
CA GLY A 168 -1.87 4.69 -15.80
C GLY A 168 -0.81 3.78 -16.41
N GLU A 169 -1.03 2.45 -16.38
CA GLU A 169 -0.11 1.47 -16.97
C GLU A 169 -0.18 1.44 -18.51
N PHE A 170 -1.29 1.89 -19.09
CA PHE A 170 -1.48 2.00 -20.54
C PHE A 170 -1.20 3.39 -21.11
N SER A 171 -0.92 4.37 -20.25
CA SER A 171 -0.67 5.74 -20.67
C SER A 171 0.83 5.98 -20.79
N SER A 172 1.28 6.47 -21.94
CA SER A 172 2.65 6.95 -22.10
C SER A 172 2.84 8.27 -21.37
N LYS A 173 3.91 8.36 -20.60
CA LYS A 173 4.39 9.63 -20.03
C LYS A 173 5.53 10.15 -20.93
N GLY A 174 5.19 11.03 -21.87
CA GLY A 174 6.16 11.53 -22.84
C GLY A 174 6.47 10.52 -23.95
N GLU A 175 7.75 10.35 -24.29
CA GLU A 175 8.23 9.43 -25.34
C GLU A 175 8.37 7.97 -24.86
N ALA A 176 8.18 7.71 -23.56
CA ALA A 176 8.33 6.36 -23.01
C ALA A 176 7.17 5.45 -23.43
N VAL A 177 7.51 4.21 -23.74
CA VAL A 177 6.51 3.16 -23.99
C VAL A 177 5.75 2.89 -22.70
N PRO A 178 4.39 2.79 -22.74
CA PRO A 178 3.64 2.42 -21.53
C PRO A 178 4.09 1.07 -20.99
N ARG A 179 4.18 0.93 -19.67
CA ARG A 179 4.68 -0.29 -19.02
C ARG A 179 3.91 -1.55 -19.43
N ALA A 180 2.61 -1.43 -19.68
CA ALA A 180 1.80 -2.54 -20.18
C ALA A 180 2.27 -3.09 -21.53
N PHE A 181 2.91 -2.27 -22.35
CA PHE A 181 3.47 -2.66 -23.64
C PHE A 181 4.99 -2.93 -23.59
N GLU A 182 5.65 -2.50 -22.54
CA GLU A 182 7.05 -2.81 -22.28
C GLU A 182 7.23 -4.22 -21.73
N TYR A 183 6.31 -4.67 -20.85
CA TYR A 183 6.33 -5.97 -20.19
C TYR A 183 5.02 -6.76 -20.38
N PRO A 184 4.52 -6.95 -21.63
CA PRO A 184 3.16 -7.44 -21.88
C PRO A 184 2.94 -8.87 -21.37
N ILE A 185 3.92 -9.76 -21.50
CA ILE A 185 3.80 -11.17 -21.11
C ILE A 185 3.89 -11.28 -19.59
N CYS A 186 4.85 -10.60 -18.95
CA CYS A 186 5.02 -10.62 -17.50
C CYS A 186 3.79 -10.05 -16.79
N ILE A 187 3.26 -8.92 -17.25
CA ILE A 187 2.06 -8.29 -16.67
C ILE A 187 0.84 -9.19 -16.86
N THR A 188 0.66 -9.75 -18.06
CA THR A 188 -0.47 -10.64 -18.34
C THR A 188 -0.42 -11.90 -17.49
N LEU A 189 0.75 -12.53 -17.34
CA LEU A 189 0.94 -13.71 -16.50
C LEU A 189 0.70 -13.40 -15.03
N ALA A 190 1.34 -12.35 -14.50
CA ALA A 190 1.18 -11.96 -13.10
C ALA A 190 -0.28 -11.66 -12.77
N THR A 191 -0.93 -10.84 -13.58
CA THR A 191 -2.32 -10.44 -13.38
C THR A 191 -3.28 -11.62 -13.62
N GLY A 192 -3.09 -12.36 -14.69
CA GLY A 192 -3.95 -13.49 -15.06
C GLY A 192 -3.94 -14.60 -14.01
N VAL A 193 -2.76 -15.00 -13.54
CA VAL A 193 -2.63 -16.01 -12.48
C VAL A 193 -3.24 -15.50 -11.18
N THR A 194 -2.99 -14.26 -10.81
CA THR A 194 -3.56 -13.64 -9.61
C THR A 194 -5.08 -13.61 -9.66
N LEU A 195 -5.67 -13.15 -10.77
CA LEU A 195 -7.12 -13.11 -10.94
C LEU A 195 -7.74 -14.51 -10.92
N LEU A 196 -7.10 -15.49 -11.56
CA LEU A 196 -7.56 -16.88 -11.53
C LEU A 196 -7.55 -17.45 -10.12
N LEU A 197 -6.48 -17.24 -9.36
CA LEU A 197 -6.33 -17.78 -8.00
C LEU A 197 -7.31 -17.13 -7.01
N LEU A 198 -7.54 -15.83 -7.12
CA LEU A 198 -8.33 -15.08 -6.15
C LEU A 198 -9.83 -15.05 -6.48
N PHE A 199 -10.20 -14.96 -7.77
CA PHE A 199 -11.56 -14.66 -8.17
C PHE A 199 -12.27 -15.79 -8.98
N SER A 200 -11.57 -16.88 -9.31
CA SER A 200 -12.16 -17.96 -10.10
C SER A 200 -13.09 -18.85 -9.27
N GLN A 201 -14.38 -18.77 -9.50
CA GLN A 201 -15.37 -19.64 -8.85
C GLN A 201 -15.14 -21.16 -9.07
N PRO A 202 -14.73 -21.63 -10.26
CA PRO A 202 -14.37 -23.04 -10.45
C PRO A 202 -13.19 -23.47 -9.57
N LEU A 203 -12.20 -22.59 -9.42
CA LEU A 203 -11.03 -22.87 -8.60
C LEU A 203 -11.39 -22.91 -7.11
N GLU A 204 -12.33 -22.11 -6.67
CA GLU A 204 -12.80 -22.09 -5.29
C GLU A 204 -13.41 -23.46 -4.88
N LYS A 205 -14.20 -24.04 -5.75
CA LYS A 205 -14.73 -25.42 -5.54
C LYS A 205 -13.62 -26.48 -5.54
N LEU A 206 -12.54 -26.25 -6.26
CA LEU A 206 -11.39 -27.15 -6.28
C LEU A 206 -10.52 -27.04 -5.02
N LYS A 207 -10.48 -25.86 -4.37
CA LYS A 207 -9.74 -25.63 -3.11
C LYS A 207 -10.22 -26.57 -2.01
N ASP A 208 -11.53 -26.82 -1.93
CA ASP A 208 -12.11 -27.76 -0.96
C ASP A 208 -11.61 -29.21 -1.18
N ARG A 209 -11.25 -29.54 -2.40
CA ARG A 209 -10.77 -30.88 -2.78
C ARG A 209 -9.25 -31.02 -2.70
N PHE A 210 -8.52 -29.94 -2.97
CA PHE A 210 -7.06 -29.93 -3.04
C PHE A 210 -6.47 -28.89 -2.10
N GLY A 211 -6.05 -29.27 -0.90
CA GLY A 211 -5.52 -28.37 0.11
C GLY A 211 -4.32 -27.51 -0.36
N TRP A 212 -3.46 -28.04 -1.27
CA TRP A 212 -2.36 -27.27 -1.84
C TRP A 212 -2.84 -26.05 -2.65
N LEU A 213 -4.03 -26.17 -3.27
CA LEU A 213 -4.63 -25.08 -4.05
C LEU A 213 -5.14 -23.96 -3.12
N ALA A 214 -5.64 -24.33 -1.95
CA ALA A 214 -6.01 -23.36 -0.91
C ALA A 214 -4.79 -22.58 -0.44
N VAL A 215 -3.67 -23.27 -0.20
CA VAL A 215 -2.39 -22.63 0.15
C VAL A 215 -1.92 -21.68 -0.96
N LEU A 216 -1.94 -22.14 -2.21
CA LEU A 216 -1.54 -21.32 -3.37
C LEU A 216 -2.39 -20.07 -3.53
N SER A 217 -3.70 -20.20 -3.29
CA SER A 217 -4.60 -19.04 -3.27
C SER A 217 -4.36 -18.11 -2.08
N GLY A 218 -4.00 -18.68 -0.90
CA GLY A 218 -3.62 -17.92 0.29
C GLY A 218 -2.35 -17.09 0.09
N LEU A 219 -1.47 -17.49 -0.85
CA LEU A 219 -0.31 -16.69 -1.25
C LEU A 219 -0.68 -15.44 -2.10
N GLY A 220 -1.94 -15.27 -2.46
CA GLY A 220 -2.46 -14.08 -3.14
C GLY A 220 -1.78 -13.78 -4.49
N MET A 221 -1.10 -12.64 -4.58
CA MET A 221 -0.42 -12.22 -5.82
C MET A 221 0.96 -12.86 -6.01
N ALA A 222 1.55 -13.45 -4.95
CA ALA A 222 2.92 -13.98 -5.00
C ALA A 222 3.14 -15.02 -6.11
N PRO A 223 2.25 -16.00 -6.35
CA PRO A 223 2.43 -16.97 -7.43
C PRO A 223 2.49 -16.34 -8.82
N GLY A 224 1.68 -15.31 -9.07
CA GLY A 224 1.69 -14.56 -10.32
C GLY A 224 3.01 -13.82 -10.54
N PHE A 225 3.52 -13.15 -9.51
CA PHE A 225 4.81 -12.47 -9.57
C PHE A 225 5.97 -13.44 -9.77
N ILE A 226 6.01 -14.54 -9.02
CA ILE A 226 7.06 -15.55 -9.16
C ILE A 226 7.07 -16.13 -10.57
N LEU A 227 5.89 -16.43 -11.12
CA LEU A 227 5.80 -16.94 -12.48
C LEU A 227 6.28 -15.92 -13.52
N ALA A 228 5.89 -14.66 -13.37
CA ALA A 228 6.36 -13.59 -14.25
C ALA A 228 7.89 -13.39 -14.16
N MET A 229 8.45 -13.48 -12.96
CA MET A 229 9.90 -13.41 -12.77
C MET A 229 10.64 -14.59 -13.43
N ILE A 230 10.07 -15.79 -13.39
CA ILE A 230 10.69 -16.98 -14.02
C ILE A 230 10.61 -16.87 -15.54
N VAL A 231 9.47 -16.45 -16.08
CA VAL A 231 9.23 -16.40 -17.54
C VAL A 231 9.86 -15.17 -18.18
N GLY A 232 9.93 -14.04 -17.46
CA GLY A 232 10.40 -12.76 -17.98
C GLY A 232 11.73 -12.79 -18.73
N PRO A 233 12.79 -13.44 -18.21
CA PRO A 233 14.06 -13.57 -18.93
C PRO A 233 13.98 -14.40 -20.21
N TRP A 234 13.07 -15.38 -20.27
CA TRP A 234 12.90 -16.24 -21.44
C TRP A 234 12.23 -15.51 -22.60
N VAL A 235 11.39 -14.53 -22.26
CA VAL A 235 10.72 -13.67 -23.25
C VAL A 235 11.44 -12.34 -23.46
N SER A 236 12.61 -12.17 -22.83
CA SER A 236 13.45 -10.94 -22.92
C SER A 236 12.76 -9.68 -22.40
N GLU A 237 11.74 -9.81 -21.56
CA GLU A 237 11.07 -8.69 -20.91
C GLU A 237 11.77 -8.27 -19.60
N VAL A 238 12.43 -9.22 -18.92
CA VAL A 238 13.15 -8.95 -17.66
C VAL A 238 14.59 -9.41 -17.80
N SER A 239 15.56 -8.57 -17.44
CA SER A 239 16.97 -8.95 -17.37
C SER A 239 17.40 -9.12 -15.93
N TYR A 240 18.06 -10.22 -15.63
CA TYR A 240 18.68 -10.46 -14.31
C TYR A 240 20.11 -9.90 -14.21
N ASP A 241 20.62 -9.24 -15.26
CA ASP A 241 21.96 -8.68 -15.20
C ASP A 241 22.12 -7.66 -14.07
N GLN A 242 21.08 -6.88 -13.81
CA GLN A 242 21.05 -5.96 -12.67
C GLN A 242 21.05 -6.69 -11.31
N PHE A 243 20.46 -7.89 -11.22
CA PHE A 243 20.52 -8.71 -9.99
C PHE A 243 21.91 -9.32 -9.75
N LYS A 244 22.67 -9.60 -10.81
CA LYS A 244 24.05 -10.06 -10.65
C LYS A 244 24.90 -9.02 -9.92
N HIS A 245 24.68 -7.74 -10.18
CA HIS A 245 25.40 -6.64 -9.53
C HIS A 245 25.04 -6.47 -8.03
N LEU A 246 23.90 -6.99 -7.58
CA LEU A 246 23.55 -7.05 -6.17
C LEU A 246 24.34 -8.12 -5.42
N PHE A 247 24.72 -9.20 -6.10
CA PHE A 247 25.39 -10.34 -5.50
C PHE A 247 26.87 -10.42 -5.84
N PHE A 248 27.28 -9.88 -6.99
CA PHE A 248 28.65 -9.93 -7.48
C PHE A 248 29.12 -8.54 -7.91
N ASP A 249 30.31 -8.19 -7.48
CA ASP A 249 30.97 -6.96 -7.96
C ASP A 249 31.19 -7.06 -9.48
N PRO A 250 30.71 -6.09 -10.29
CA PRO A 250 30.84 -6.11 -11.73
C PRO A 250 32.31 -6.04 -12.22
N VAL A 251 33.23 -5.57 -11.40
CA VAL A 251 34.64 -5.39 -11.73
C VAL A 251 35.48 -6.61 -11.32
N SER A 252 35.31 -7.07 -10.08
CA SER A 252 36.10 -8.18 -9.53
C SER A 252 35.43 -9.55 -9.76
N GLY A 253 34.13 -9.59 -9.99
CA GLY A 253 33.35 -10.82 -10.05
C GLY A 253 33.20 -11.55 -8.72
N GLU A 254 33.69 -10.94 -7.62
CA GLU A 254 33.58 -11.51 -6.29
C GLU A 254 32.16 -11.37 -5.71
N PHE A 255 31.80 -12.34 -4.87
CA PHE A 255 30.52 -12.31 -4.15
C PHE A 255 30.57 -11.28 -3.04
N VAL A 256 29.80 -10.20 -3.20
CA VAL A 256 29.78 -9.04 -2.28
C VAL A 256 28.58 -9.01 -1.36
N PHE A 257 27.56 -9.85 -1.61
CA PHE A 257 26.33 -9.84 -0.80
C PHE A 257 26.60 -10.33 0.62
N THR A 258 26.30 -9.48 1.57
CA THR A 258 26.45 -9.78 3.00
C THR A 258 25.10 -9.88 3.69
N ILE A 259 25.06 -10.55 4.86
CA ILE A 259 23.85 -10.60 5.68
C ILE A 259 23.35 -9.19 6.04
N ARG A 260 24.25 -8.19 6.07
CA ARG A 260 23.91 -6.79 6.33
C ARG A 260 23.06 -6.20 5.22
N ASP A 261 23.25 -6.62 3.98
CA ASP A 261 22.49 -6.15 2.82
C ASP A 261 21.06 -6.73 2.79
N LEU A 262 20.87 -7.89 3.47
CA LEU A 262 19.55 -8.47 3.67
C LEU A 262 18.70 -7.68 4.68
N PHE A 263 19.34 -7.04 5.63
CA PHE A 263 18.70 -6.24 6.68
C PHE A 263 19.01 -4.76 6.45
N PHE A 264 18.28 -4.14 5.54
CA PHE A 264 18.37 -2.70 5.33
C PHE A 264 17.93 -1.97 6.60
N ILE A 265 18.88 -1.29 7.26
CA ILE A 265 18.56 -0.43 8.40
C ILE A 265 18.32 0.97 7.85
N PRO A 266 17.11 1.54 8.01
CA PRO A 266 16.82 2.88 7.54
C PRO A 266 17.83 3.88 8.11
N ASP A 267 18.37 4.73 7.25
CA ASP A 267 19.21 5.84 7.69
C ASP A 267 18.33 6.97 8.26
N VAL A 268 17.97 6.80 9.53
CA VAL A 268 17.11 7.77 10.25
C VAL A 268 17.84 9.12 10.39
N ALA A 269 19.17 9.11 10.51
CA ALA A 269 19.96 10.33 10.59
C ALA A 269 19.98 11.07 9.26
N GLY A 270 20.15 10.34 8.14
CA GLY A 270 20.05 10.89 6.79
C GLY A 270 18.64 11.39 6.47
N LEU A 271 17.60 10.69 6.91
CA LEU A 271 16.22 11.17 6.80
C LEU A 271 16.01 12.49 7.55
N ALA A 272 16.53 12.60 8.78
CA ALA A 272 16.42 13.81 9.58
C ALA A 272 17.26 14.97 9.03
N ALA A 273 18.46 14.69 8.51
CA ALA A 273 19.39 15.70 8.03
C ALA A 273 19.15 16.12 6.57
N GLY A 274 18.80 15.13 5.70
CA GLY A 274 18.74 15.35 4.25
C GLY A 274 17.36 15.65 3.71
N TYR A 275 16.30 15.27 4.43
CA TYR A 275 14.93 15.39 3.93
C TYR A 275 13.92 15.87 4.97
N SER A 276 14.40 16.56 6.00
CA SER A 276 13.46 17.25 6.87
C SER A 276 12.84 18.41 6.09
N PRO A 277 11.53 18.40 5.81
CA PRO A 277 10.86 19.56 5.23
C PRO A 277 11.03 20.80 6.11
N PHE A 278 11.46 20.60 7.35
CA PHE A 278 11.70 21.63 8.36
C PHE A 278 13.19 21.99 8.51
N SER A 279 14.09 21.48 7.64
CA SER A 279 15.50 21.90 7.65
C SER A 279 15.64 23.35 7.16
N PRO A 280 16.32 24.23 7.91
CA PRO A 280 16.64 25.56 7.44
C PRO A 280 17.43 25.48 6.12
N GLY A 281 16.98 26.22 5.09
CA GLY A 281 17.63 26.25 3.79
C GLY A 281 17.17 25.18 2.79
N SER A 282 16.23 24.31 3.16
CA SER A 282 15.60 23.38 2.20
C SER A 282 14.68 24.10 1.19
N GLY A 283 14.33 25.34 1.45
CA GLY A 283 13.35 26.11 0.68
C GLY A 283 11.89 25.61 0.86
N ILE A 284 11.70 24.46 1.51
CA ILE A 284 10.38 23.84 1.66
C ILE A 284 9.53 24.58 2.69
N VAL A 285 10.13 24.94 3.83
CA VAL A 285 9.43 25.68 4.90
C VAL A 285 9.03 27.07 4.44
N GLU A 286 9.88 27.73 3.65
CA GLU A 286 9.62 29.05 3.10
C GLU A 286 8.43 29.04 2.13
N ASN A 287 8.25 27.92 1.42
CA ASN A 287 7.15 27.69 0.50
C ASN A 287 5.88 27.11 1.19
N LEU A 288 5.96 26.66 2.45
CA LEU A 288 4.84 26.22 3.25
C LEU A 288 4.05 27.43 3.80
N ASN A 289 3.36 28.15 2.93
CA ASN A 289 2.54 29.29 3.31
C ASN A 289 1.05 28.91 3.30
N PHE A 290 0.20 29.79 3.85
CA PHE A 290 -1.24 29.56 3.93
C PHE A 290 -1.89 29.34 2.56
N GLY A 291 -1.39 29.99 1.52
CA GLY A 291 -1.88 29.83 0.15
C GLY A 291 -1.70 28.40 -0.38
N VAL A 292 -0.55 27.76 -0.09
CA VAL A 292 -0.27 26.36 -0.47
C VAL A 292 -1.23 25.40 0.25
N PHE A 293 -1.51 25.62 1.53
CA PHE A 293 -2.49 24.81 2.26
C PHE A 293 -3.90 24.97 1.70
N LEU A 294 -4.27 26.18 1.27
CA LEU A 294 -5.59 26.43 0.66
C LEU A 294 -5.72 25.75 -0.70
N THR A 295 -4.67 25.77 -1.52
CA THR A 295 -4.64 25.07 -2.82
C THR A 295 -4.59 23.55 -2.65
N ALA A 296 -3.97 23.04 -1.58
CA ALA A 296 -3.91 21.63 -1.24
C ALA A 296 -5.23 21.06 -0.69
N LEU A 297 -6.10 21.92 -0.12
CA LEU A 297 -7.30 21.48 0.60
C LEU A 297 -8.27 20.63 -0.23
N PRO A 298 -8.63 20.96 -1.48
CA PRO A 298 -9.53 20.13 -2.28
C PRO A 298 -8.95 18.72 -2.52
N LEU A 299 -7.64 18.67 -2.77
CA LEU A 299 -6.93 17.42 -3.00
C LEU A 299 -6.82 16.59 -1.72
N ALA A 300 -6.55 17.23 -0.59
CA ALA A 300 -6.53 16.59 0.72
C ALA A 300 -7.90 16.02 1.11
N LEU A 301 -8.99 16.72 0.82
CA LEU A 301 -10.34 16.22 1.01
C LEU A 301 -10.63 15.01 0.12
N ALA A 302 -10.23 15.04 -1.14
CA ALA A 302 -10.37 13.89 -2.03
C ALA A 302 -9.54 12.70 -1.53
N ALA A 303 -8.29 12.91 -1.15
CA ALA A 303 -7.41 11.89 -0.57
C ALA A 303 -8.01 11.31 0.73
N TYR A 304 -8.57 12.15 1.59
CA TYR A 304 -9.28 11.71 2.79
C TYR A 304 -10.46 10.79 2.47
N VAL A 305 -11.33 11.16 1.54
CA VAL A 305 -12.50 10.35 1.16
C VAL A 305 -12.08 9.00 0.60
N ILE A 306 -11.04 8.98 -0.24
CA ILE A 306 -10.48 7.75 -0.82
C ILE A 306 -9.92 6.86 0.29
N ALA A 307 -9.01 7.39 1.12
CA ALA A 307 -8.36 6.64 2.19
C ALA A 307 -9.38 6.11 3.20
N PHE A 308 -10.34 6.95 3.56
CA PHE A 308 -11.37 6.56 4.52
C PHE A 308 -12.29 5.47 3.94
N GLY A 309 -12.66 5.56 2.68
CA GLY A 309 -13.42 4.52 1.98
C GLY A 309 -12.69 3.18 1.97
N ASP A 310 -11.40 3.21 1.72
CA ASP A 310 -10.53 2.04 1.69
C ASP A 310 -10.42 1.37 3.08
N ILE A 311 -10.13 2.17 4.12
CA ILE A 311 -10.05 1.69 5.51
C ILE A 311 -11.37 1.05 5.97
N VAL A 312 -12.50 1.68 5.68
CA VAL A 312 -13.83 1.15 6.09
C VAL A 312 -14.15 -0.15 5.36
N THR A 313 -13.88 -0.20 4.07
CA THR A 313 -14.11 -1.41 3.26
C THR A 313 -13.21 -2.54 3.71
N GLY A 314 -11.90 -2.28 3.86
CA GLY A 314 -10.95 -3.27 4.34
C GLY A 314 -11.30 -3.79 5.74
N THR A 315 -11.66 -2.90 6.66
CA THR A 315 -12.09 -3.28 8.02
C THR A 315 -13.39 -4.10 8.00
N ALA A 316 -14.34 -3.79 7.12
CA ALA A 316 -15.58 -4.56 6.98
C ALA A 316 -15.31 -5.98 6.48
N ILE A 317 -14.41 -6.14 5.50
CA ILE A 317 -13.98 -7.45 5.00
C ILE A 317 -13.32 -8.27 6.10
N LEU A 318 -12.37 -7.67 6.84
CA LEU A 318 -11.68 -8.34 7.95
C LEU A 318 -12.63 -8.79 9.07
N LYS A 319 -13.71 -8.06 9.32
CA LYS A 319 -14.73 -8.43 10.33
C LYS A 319 -15.70 -9.50 9.84
N SER A 320 -15.80 -9.71 8.54
CA SER A 320 -16.68 -10.73 7.94
C SER A 320 -15.98 -12.08 7.74
N ALA A 321 -14.67 -12.09 7.70
CA ALA A 321 -13.84 -13.31 7.64
C ALA A 321 -13.61 -13.88 9.05
#